data_d51c76c9096d4291a2680789d0a81bdf
#
_entry.id   d51c76c9096d4291a2680789d0a81bdf
#
_cell.length_a   1.000
_cell.length_b   1.000
_cell.length_c   1.000
_cell.angle_alpha   90.00
_cell.angle_beta   90.00
_cell.angle_gamma   90.00
#
_symmetry.space_group_name_H-M   'P 1'
#
loop_
_entity.id
_entity.type
_entity.pdbx_description
1 polymer ?
#
loop_
_entity_poly.entity_id
_entity_poly.type
_entity_poly.pdbx_seq_one_letter_code
_entity_poly.pdbx_strand_id
1 'polypeptide(L)'
;LFMVNPDEESQHAGIISAVSELNRLKKEKNLSYVAAINTDFITPLYDGDSTRYIYTGAAGKLLPCFYIYGREVHVGDTLAGIDPNLIASEITGSIHNNINLAENIEGELVLPPSCLYQRDNKEAYNVQTAVSSHLYFNYFIYERTAKEVMSQLIGLSIEACEKVEKKLSDYYELFARRTNLPKRNLSWKVDVVSLEDYLGTRDREIFFSAILRERVGHHFFGENS
;
A
#
# COMPACT_ATOMS: atom_id res chain seq x y z
N LEU A 1 3.73 -22.37 29.27
CA LEU A 1 3.93 -22.94 27.93
C LEU A 1 4.99 -22.11 27.20
N PHE A 2 5.99 -22.74 26.66
CA PHE A 2 6.97 -22.12 25.76
C PHE A 2 6.73 -22.60 24.35
N MET A 3 6.74 -21.67 23.37
CA MET A 3 6.44 -21.96 21.99
C MET A 3 7.46 -21.25 21.09
N VAL A 4 7.95 -21.94 20.08
CA VAL A 4 8.79 -21.40 19.02
C VAL A 4 8.03 -21.56 17.70
N ASN A 5 7.83 -20.47 16.97
CA ASN A 5 7.13 -20.47 15.69
C ASN A 5 8.10 -20.13 14.56
N PRO A 6 8.10 -20.91 13.47
CA PRO A 6 8.75 -20.53 12.23
C PRO A 6 7.88 -19.56 11.42
N ASP A 7 8.46 -19.01 10.38
CA ASP A 7 7.76 -18.24 9.32
C ASP A 7 6.99 -17.01 9.82
N GLU A 8 7.49 -16.32 10.84
CA GLU A 8 6.86 -15.07 11.30
C GLU A 8 6.83 -14.04 10.18
N GLU A 9 7.96 -13.82 9.52
CA GLU A 9 8.11 -12.86 8.40
C GLU A 9 7.47 -13.34 7.09
N SER A 10 6.97 -14.58 7.04
CA SER A 10 6.42 -15.22 5.87
C SER A 10 5.05 -15.82 6.16
N GLN A 11 4.00 -15.00 6.01
CA GLN A 11 2.59 -15.40 6.14
C GLN A 11 2.16 -15.92 7.52
N HIS A 12 2.99 -15.80 8.56
CA HIS A 12 2.68 -16.23 9.93
C HIS A 12 2.22 -17.70 10.05
N ALA A 13 2.67 -18.58 9.17
CA ALA A 13 2.20 -19.97 9.08
C ALA A 13 2.36 -20.72 10.41
N GLY A 14 3.47 -20.47 11.12
CA GLY A 14 3.74 -21.09 12.42
C GLY A 14 2.71 -20.74 13.48
N ILE A 15 2.39 -19.46 13.67
CA ILE A 15 1.40 -19.04 14.68
C ILE A 15 -0.02 -19.44 14.31
N ILE A 16 -0.38 -19.38 13.03
CA ILE A 16 -1.69 -19.82 12.53
C ILE A 16 -1.91 -21.31 12.86
N SER A 17 -0.91 -22.13 12.62
CA SER A 17 -0.96 -23.57 12.95
C SER A 17 -1.01 -23.80 14.48
N ALA A 18 -0.24 -23.01 15.25
CA ALA A 18 -0.16 -23.16 16.70
C ALA A 18 -1.46 -22.82 17.43
N VAL A 19 -2.30 -21.91 16.87
CA VAL A 19 -3.61 -21.57 17.49
C VAL A 19 -4.49 -22.77 17.68
N SER A 20 -4.54 -23.67 16.71
CA SER A 20 -5.34 -24.92 16.80
C SER A 20 -4.86 -25.81 17.95
N GLU A 21 -3.54 -25.95 18.10
CA GLU A 21 -2.93 -26.75 19.18
C GLU A 21 -3.11 -26.09 20.55
N LEU A 22 -2.98 -24.79 20.65
CA LEU A 22 -3.26 -24.03 21.87
C LEU A 22 -4.72 -24.23 22.32
N ASN A 23 -5.67 -24.20 21.38
CA ASN A 23 -7.07 -24.45 21.67
C ASN A 23 -7.33 -25.90 22.10
N ARG A 24 -6.64 -26.87 21.51
CA ARG A 24 -6.70 -28.27 21.92
C ARG A 24 -6.22 -28.45 23.35
N LEU A 25 -5.02 -27.92 23.66
CA LEU A 25 -4.42 -27.98 25.00
C LEU A 25 -5.30 -27.29 26.06
N LYS A 26 -5.87 -26.13 25.70
CA LYS A 26 -6.80 -25.41 26.58
C LYS A 26 -7.95 -26.31 27.01
N LYS A 27 -8.56 -27.03 26.09
CA LYS A 27 -9.70 -27.92 26.35
C LYS A 27 -9.28 -29.17 27.11
N GLU A 28 -8.26 -29.87 26.66
CA GLU A 28 -7.85 -31.15 27.25
C GLU A 28 -7.28 -31.02 28.64
N LYS A 29 -6.55 -29.94 28.92
CA LYS A 29 -5.91 -29.70 30.19
C LYS A 29 -6.64 -28.69 31.07
N ASN A 30 -7.81 -28.24 30.68
CA ASN A 30 -8.62 -27.22 31.34
C ASN A 30 -7.79 -25.97 31.72
N LEU A 31 -7.02 -25.45 30.72
CA LEU A 31 -6.12 -24.30 30.94
C LEU A 31 -6.89 -22.99 30.72
N SER A 32 -6.44 -21.94 31.45
CA SER A 32 -6.78 -20.55 31.17
C SER A 32 -5.50 -19.79 30.82
N TYR A 33 -5.39 -19.30 29.59
CA TYR A 33 -4.28 -18.44 29.20
C TYR A 33 -4.54 -17.03 29.72
N VAL A 34 -3.69 -16.53 30.61
CA VAL A 34 -3.86 -15.24 31.25
C VAL A 34 -3.07 -14.13 30.56
N ALA A 35 -1.99 -14.49 29.92
CA ALA A 35 -1.14 -13.55 29.15
C ALA A 35 -0.30 -14.30 28.11
N ALA A 36 0.17 -13.58 27.12
CA ALA A 36 1.20 -14.01 26.18
C ALA A 36 2.37 -13.02 26.24
N ILE A 37 3.58 -13.55 26.26
CA ILE A 37 4.81 -12.74 26.16
C ILE A 37 5.47 -13.11 24.85
N ASN A 38 5.54 -12.13 23.93
CA ASN A 38 6.28 -12.25 22.69
C ASN A 38 7.68 -11.67 22.87
N THR A 39 8.69 -12.36 22.37
CA THR A 39 10.07 -11.87 22.34
C THR A 39 10.49 -11.65 20.91
N ASP A 40 10.93 -10.45 20.62
CA ASP A 40 11.34 -10.03 19.29
C ASP A 40 12.49 -9.02 19.39
N PHE A 41 13.05 -8.65 18.25
CA PHE A 41 14.04 -7.59 18.18
C PHE A 41 13.37 -6.24 18.46
N ILE A 42 13.97 -5.47 19.37
CA ILE A 42 13.51 -4.12 19.69
C ILE A 42 14.62 -3.15 19.29
N THR A 43 14.30 -2.25 18.38
CA THR A 43 15.21 -1.20 17.92
C THR A 43 15.39 -0.16 19.02
N PRO A 44 16.62 0.28 19.34
CA PRO A 44 16.84 1.45 20.17
C PRO A 44 16.10 2.68 19.62
N LEU A 45 15.52 3.50 20.48
CA LEU A 45 14.79 4.69 20.07
C LEU A 45 15.70 5.84 19.64
N TYR A 46 16.96 5.82 20.09
CA TYR A 46 18.00 6.81 19.72
C TYR A 46 19.40 6.22 19.90
N ASP A 47 20.39 6.85 19.32
CA ASP A 47 21.78 6.40 19.40
C ASP A 47 22.28 6.40 20.86
N GLY A 48 22.75 5.24 21.31
CA GLY A 48 23.19 5.03 22.69
C GLY A 48 22.09 4.64 23.69
N ASP A 49 20.87 4.44 23.22
CA ASP A 49 19.78 3.95 24.07
C ASP A 49 20.03 2.53 24.53
N SER A 50 20.18 2.36 25.85
CA SER A 50 20.38 1.06 26.53
C SER A 50 19.12 0.55 27.22
N THR A 51 17.99 1.23 27.03
CA THR A 51 16.72 0.88 27.68
C THR A 51 16.18 -0.46 27.17
N ARG A 52 15.65 -1.24 28.10
CA ARG A 52 14.92 -2.49 27.79
C ARG A 52 13.44 -2.19 27.84
N TYR A 53 12.85 -2.07 26.66
CA TYR A 53 11.42 -1.75 26.50
C TYR A 53 10.55 -3.00 26.65
N ILE A 54 9.40 -2.82 27.29
CA ILE A 54 8.32 -3.82 27.35
C ILE A 54 7.07 -3.12 26.79
N TYR A 55 6.59 -3.61 25.67
CA TYR A 55 5.35 -3.12 25.07
C TYR A 55 4.16 -3.90 25.61
N THR A 56 3.15 -3.19 26.12
CA THR A 56 1.95 -3.77 26.73
C THR A 56 0.76 -3.81 25.78
N GLY A 57 0.97 -3.50 24.50
CA GLY A 57 -0.02 -3.50 23.45
C GLY A 57 0.64 -3.67 22.08
N ALA A 58 -0.17 -3.62 21.02
CA ALA A 58 0.27 -3.68 19.66
C ALA A 58 -0.52 -2.69 18.82
N ALA A 59 0.16 -1.98 17.91
CA ALA A 59 -0.49 -1.19 16.89
C ALA A 59 -1.14 -2.11 15.83
N GLY A 60 -2.25 -1.69 15.26
CA GLY A 60 -2.80 -2.31 14.08
C GLY A 60 -1.95 -1.99 12.86
N LYS A 61 -2.05 -2.83 11.83
CA LYS A 61 -1.31 -2.68 10.58
C LYS A 61 -2.25 -2.80 9.40
N LEU A 62 -2.22 -1.81 8.52
CA LEU A 62 -2.89 -1.84 7.23
C LEU A 62 -1.85 -1.90 6.11
N LEU A 63 -2.23 -2.51 4.99
CA LEU A 63 -1.47 -2.48 3.74
C LEU A 63 -2.34 -1.84 2.65
N PRO A 64 -2.53 -0.52 2.66
CA PRO A 64 -3.28 0.15 1.61
C PRO A 64 -2.57 -0.02 0.28
N CYS A 65 -3.31 -0.55 -0.70
CA CYS A 65 -2.84 -0.82 -2.03
C CYS A 65 -3.47 0.17 -3.02
N PHE A 66 -2.67 0.63 -3.97
CA PHE A 66 -3.10 1.51 -5.06
C PHE A 66 -2.83 0.82 -6.38
N TYR A 67 -3.84 0.80 -7.23
CA TYR A 67 -3.72 0.39 -8.61
C TYR A 67 -4.05 1.59 -9.49
N ILE A 68 -3.11 2.01 -10.30
CA ILE A 68 -3.19 3.20 -11.13
C ILE A 68 -3.20 2.76 -12.59
N TYR A 69 -4.25 3.11 -13.30
CA TYR A 69 -4.37 2.87 -14.72
C TYR A 69 -4.16 4.18 -15.48
N GLY A 70 -3.17 4.20 -16.35
CA GLY A 70 -2.80 5.37 -17.14
C GLY A 70 -3.34 5.32 -18.58
N ARG A 71 -2.87 6.25 -19.36
CA ARG A 71 -3.05 6.24 -20.81
C ARG A 71 -1.70 6.08 -21.48
N GLU A 72 -1.44 4.85 -21.96
CA GLU A 72 -0.23 4.49 -22.69
C GLU A 72 -0.11 5.30 -23.97
N VAL A 73 1.09 5.77 -24.27
CA VAL A 73 1.43 6.44 -25.52
C VAL A 73 2.86 6.13 -25.93
N HIS A 74 3.13 6.24 -27.22
CA HIS A 74 4.49 6.23 -27.74
C HIS A 74 5.27 7.44 -27.21
N VAL A 75 6.57 7.28 -26.87
CA VAL A 75 7.41 8.35 -26.32
C VAL A 75 7.51 9.57 -27.24
N GLY A 76 7.27 9.41 -28.54
CA GLY A 76 7.19 10.53 -29.49
C GLY A 76 5.93 11.42 -29.32
N ASP A 77 4.93 10.97 -28.55
CA ASP A 77 3.70 11.72 -28.23
C ASP A 77 3.43 11.75 -26.72
N THR A 78 4.49 11.79 -25.93
CA THR A 78 4.44 11.62 -24.46
C THR A 78 3.48 12.59 -23.76
N LEU A 79 3.29 13.80 -24.31
CA LEU A 79 2.39 14.81 -23.72
C LEU A 79 0.90 14.47 -23.92
N ALA A 80 0.56 13.53 -24.80
CA ALA A 80 -0.82 13.05 -24.93
C ALA A 80 -1.18 11.94 -23.94
N GLY A 81 -0.19 11.36 -23.28
CA GLY A 81 -0.36 10.27 -22.31
C GLY A 81 -0.71 10.74 -20.91
N ILE A 82 -1.03 9.76 -20.08
CA ILE A 82 -1.05 9.89 -18.61
C ILE A 82 -0.20 8.73 -18.07
N ASP A 83 1.04 9.01 -17.72
CA ASP A 83 1.93 7.99 -17.19
C ASP A 83 1.52 7.63 -15.75
N PRO A 84 1.14 6.39 -15.47
CA PRO A 84 0.77 5.95 -14.13
C PRO A 84 1.92 6.05 -13.15
N ASN A 85 3.19 6.00 -13.60
CA ASN A 85 4.37 6.19 -12.75
C ASN A 85 4.47 7.61 -12.21
N LEU A 86 4.03 8.61 -12.98
CA LEU A 86 4.01 10.00 -12.51
C LEU A 86 2.99 10.17 -11.37
N ILE A 87 1.81 9.57 -11.51
CA ILE A 87 0.79 9.58 -10.44
C ILE A 87 1.29 8.80 -9.22
N ALA A 88 1.85 7.60 -9.41
CA ALA A 88 2.41 6.79 -8.33
C ALA A 88 3.48 7.55 -7.54
N SER A 89 4.35 8.29 -8.22
CA SER A 89 5.39 9.09 -7.59
C SER A 89 4.81 10.23 -6.74
N GLU A 90 3.75 10.90 -7.21
CA GLU A 90 3.09 11.98 -6.48
C GLU A 90 2.34 11.44 -5.24
N ILE A 91 1.66 10.31 -5.37
CA ILE A 91 1.03 9.60 -4.24
C ILE A 91 2.09 9.18 -3.21
N THR A 92 3.20 8.60 -3.66
CA THR A 92 4.30 8.20 -2.78
C THR A 92 4.87 9.40 -2.05
N GLY A 93 5.10 10.51 -2.73
CA GLY A 93 5.60 11.75 -2.12
C GLY A 93 4.65 12.36 -1.09
N SER A 94 3.35 12.11 -1.23
CA SER A 94 2.33 12.62 -0.30
C SER A 94 2.17 11.74 0.96
N ILE A 95 2.47 10.45 0.87
CA ILE A 95 2.17 9.46 1.92
C ILE A 95 3.44 8.99 2.64
N HIS A 96 4.53 8.69 1.90
CA HIS A 96 5.73 8.09 2.48
C HIS A 96 6.38 9.02 3.52
N ASN A 97 6.60 8.50 4.72
CA ASN A 97 7.17 9.22 5.86
C ASN A 97 6.40 10.51 6.24
N ASN A 98 5.15 10.63 5.85
CA ASN A 98 4.33 11.78 6.23
C ASN A 98 3.87 11.64 7.68
N ILE A 99 4.53 12.40 8.56
CA ILE A 99 4.29 12.37 10.00
C ILE A 99 2.85 12.81 10.37
N ASN A 100 2.18 13.59 9.52
CA ASN A 100 0.80 14.02 9.76
C ASN A 100 -0.21 12.87 9.60
N LEU A 101 0.23 11.73 9.06
CA LEU A 101 -0.58 10.52 8.94
C LEU A 101 -0.39 9.57 10.14
N ALA A 102 0.61 9.80 10.96
CA ALA A 102 0.87 8.99 12.16
C ALA A 102 -0.08 9.38 13.31
N GLU A 103 -0.45 8.40 14.11
CA GLU A 103 -1.25 8.62 15.32
C GLU A 103 -0.35 8.85 16.52
N ASN A 104 -0.74 9.76 17.41
CA ASN A 104 -0.09 10.01 18.68
C ASN A 104 -1.04 9.63 19.80
N ILE A 105 -0.63 8.67 20.65
CA ILE A 105 -1.46 8.15 21.72
C ILE A 105 -0.66 8.23 23.00
N GLU A 106 -1.18 8.99 23.97
CA GLU A 106 -0.54 9.20 25.29
C GLU A 106 0.93 9.64 25.22
N GLY A 107 1.31 10.32 24.14
CA GLY A 107 2.68 10.78 23.92
C GLY A 107 3.56 9.82 23.11
N GLU A 108 3.05 8.65 22.74
CA GLU A 108 3.72 7.73 21.84
C GLU A 108 3.22 7.95 20.41
N LEU A 109 4.13 8.24 19.50
CA LEU A 109 3.85 8.40 18.09
C LEU A 109 4.13 7.07 17.36
N VAL A 110 3.12 6.54 16.67
CA VAL A 110 3.35 5.41 15.76
C VAL A 110 4.19 5.86 14.56
N LEU A 111 4.93 4.93 13.96
CA LEU A 111 5.73 5.26 12.78
C LEU A 111 4.84 5.69 11.61
N PRO A 112 5.26 6.70 10.84
CA PRO A 112 4.52 7.15 9.68
C PRO A 112 4.48 6.07 8.59
N PRO A 113 3.54 6.18 7.62
CA PRO A 113 3.43 5.20 6.54
C PRO A 113 4.71 5.10 5.73
N SER A 114 5.05 3.87 5.32
CA SER A 114 6.22 3.60 4.48
C SER A 114 5.81 2.88 3.20
N CYS A 115 6.24 3.38 2.05
CA CYS A 115 6.08 2.68 0.78
C CYS A 115 6.97 1.43 0.78
N LEU A 116 6.35 0.26 0.68
CA LEU A 116 7.06 -1.02 0.64
C LEU A 116 7.27 -1.52 -0.78
N TYR A 117 6.43 -1.08 -1.71
CA TYR A 117 6.49 -1.54 -3.09
C TYR A 117 5.90 -0.50 -4.03
N GLN A 118 6.59 -0.29 -5.15
CA GLN A 118 6.10 0.52 -6.27
C GLN A 118 6.69 -0.03 -7.56
N ARG A 119 5.83 -0.36 -8.51
CA ARG A 119 6.26 -0.90 -9.81
C ARG A 119 5.19 -0.63 -10.87
N ASP A 120 5.62 -0.42 -12.11
CA ASP A 120 4.75 -0.45 -13.27
C ASP A 120 4.61 -1.89 -13.84
N ASN A 121 3.77 -2.03 -14.85
CA ASN A 121 3.50 -3.32 -15.49
C ASN A 121 4.48 -3.68 -16.62
N LYS A 122 5.55 -2.91 -16.82
CA LYS A 122 6.50 -3.18 -17.91
C LYS A 122 7.46 -4.31 -17.52
N GLU A 123 7.56 -5.31 -18.36
CA GLU A 123 8.48 -6.43 -18.19
C GLU A 123 9.72 -6.30 -19.07
N ALA A 124 9.59 -5.55 -20.19
CA ALA A 124 10.68 -5.34 -21.14
C ALA A 124 10.62 -3.93 -21.73
N TYR A 125 11.74 -3.50 -22.32
CA TYR A 125 11.80 -2.24 -23.04
C TYR A 125 10.89 -2.27 -24.26
N ASN A 126 10.07 -1.23 -24.36
CA ASN A 126 9.39 -0.81 -25.57
C ASN A 126 9.34 0.73 -25.59
N VAL A 127 9.00 1.31 -26.71
CA VAL A 127 8.95 2.79 -26.88
C VAL A 127 7.65 3.42 -26.37
N GLN A 128 6.93 2.73 -25.50
CA GLN A 128 5.66 3.16 -24.91
C GLN A 128 5.84 3.55 -23.44
N THR A 129 4.97 4.43 -22.94
CA THR A 129 4.82 4.63 -21.49
C THR A 129 4.14 3.40 -20.85
N ALA A 130 4.14 3.30 -19.54
CA ALA A 130 3.44 2.21 -18.85
C ALA A 130 1.92 2.32 -18.99
N VAL A 131 1.22 1.19 -18.96
CA VAL A 131 -0.25 1.12 -18.92
C VAL A 131 -0.77 1.29 -17.50
N SER A 132 -0.10 0.66 -16.55
CA SER A 132 -0.50 0.69 -15.14
C SER A 132 0.71 0.71 -14.21
N SER A 133 0.48 1.17 -13.00
CA SER A 133 1.42 1.09 -11.89
C SER A 133 0.68 0.67 -10.63
N HIS A 134 1.36 0.00 -9.74
CA HIS A 134 0.80 -0.39 -8.46
C HIS A 134 1.81 -0.16 -7.35
N LEU A 135 1.31 0.19 -6.18
CA LEU A 135 2.12 0.43 -5.01
C LEU A 135 1.34 0.09 -3.75
N TYR A 136 2.04 -0.22 -2.67
CA TYR A 136 1.42 -0.38 -1.36
C TYR A 136 2.32 0.12 -0.25
N PHE A 137 1.68 0.45 0.86
CA PHE A 137 2.33 0.99 2.04
C PHE A 137 2.14 0.08 3.24
N ASN A 138 3.10 0.11 4.16
CA ASN A 138 2.87 -0.24 5.55
C ASN A 138 2.26 0.99 6.24
N TYR A 139 1.12 0.83 6.88
CA TYR A 139 0.42 1.91 7.57
C TYR A 139 0.00 1.42 8.96
N PHE A 140 0.58 1.99 9.99
CA PHE A 140 0.21 1.67 11.37
C PHE A 140 -1.02 2.45 11.80
N ILE A 141 -1.89 1.77 12.53
CA ILE A 141 -3.09 2.36 13.14
C ILE A 141 -3.17 1.96 14.60
N TYR A 142 -3.81 2.79 15.40
CA TYR A 142 -4.07 2.52 16.80
C TYR A 142 -5.56 2.71 17.12
N GLU A 143 -6.09 3.92 17.04
CA GLU A 143 -7.50 4.22 17.24
C GLU A 143 -8.28 4.38 15.94
N ARG A 144 -7.61 4.80 14.86
CA ARG A 144 -8.27 4.98 13.57
C ARG A 144 -8.77 3.66 13.01
N THR A 145 -9.94 3.72 12.39
CA THR A 145 -10.50 2.61 11.63
C THR A 145 -9.91 2.55 10.22
N ALA A 146 -9.93 1.38 9.61
CA ALA A 146 -9.52 1.22 8.20
C ALA A 146 -10.31 2.15 7.26
N LYS A 147 -11.59 2.41 7.57
CA LYS A 147 -12.44 3.31 6.78
C LYS A 147 -11.95 4.77 6.83
N GLU A 148 -11.57 5.25 7.99
CA GLU A 148 -11.04 6.61 8.16
C GLU A 148 -9.71 6.78 7.43
N VAL A 149 -8.81 5.79 7.55
CA VAL A 149 -7.55 5.77 6.81
C VAL A 149 -7.81 5.77 5.31
N MET A 150 -8.70 4.91 4.80
CA MET A 150 -9.04 4.87 3.38
C MET A 150 -9.61 6.20 2.88
N SER A 151 -10.50 6.85 3.64
CA SER A 151 -11.04 8.16 3.28
C SER A 151 -9.94 9.22 3.18
N GLN A 152 -8.99 9.23 4.11
CA GLN A 152 -7.85 10.14 4.09
C GLN A 152 -6.94 9.89 2.88
N LEU A 153 -6.63 8.62 2.59
CA LEU A 153 -5.79 8.24 1.46
C LEU A 153 -6.44 8.55 0.11
N ILE A 154 -7.76 8.39 -0.01
CA ILE A 154 -8.51 8.83 -1.19
C ILE A 154 -8.38 10.34 -1.39
N GLY A 155 -8.53 11.13 -0.34
CA GLY A 155 -8.33 12.58 -0.40
C GLY A 155 -6.94 12.96 -0.90
N LEU A 156 -5.90 12.39 -0.33
CA LEU A 156 -4.50 12.62 -0.76
C LEU A 156 -4.27 12.17 -2.21
N SER A 157 -4.93 11.09 -2.64
CA SER A 157 -4.82 10.61 -4.02
C SER A 157 -5.49 11.55 -5.02
N ILE A 158 -6.63 12.13 -4.65
CA ILE A 158 -7.30 13.16 -5.47
C ILE A 158 -6.38 14.37 -5.63
N GLU A 159 -5.82 14.89 -4.53
CA GLU A 159 -4.87 16.00 -4.58
C GLU A 159 -3.63 15.68 -5.43
N ALA A 160 -3.09 14.47 -5.33
CA ALA A 160 -1.98 14.01 -6.14
C ALA A 160 -2.33 13.97 -7.64
N CYS A 161 -3.51 13.45 -7.98
CA CYS A 161 -4.00 13.42 -9.36
C CYS A 161 -4.21 14.84 -9.92
N GLU A 162 -4.82 15.74 -9.16
CA GLU A 162 -5.02 17.15 -9.57
C GLU A 162 -3.68 17.86 -9.83
N LYS A 163 -2.66 17.63 -9.01
CA LYS A 163 -1.31 18.16 -9.24
C LYS A 163 -0.71 17.64 -10.55
N VAL A 164 -0.88 16.34 -10.84
CA VAL A 164 -0.39 15.72 -12.09
C VAL A 164 -1.14 16.28 -13.28
N GLU A 165 -2.47 16.36 -13.23
CA GLU A 165 -3.31 16.94 -14.29
C GLU A 165 -2.87 18.37 -14.62
N LYS A 166 -2.73 19.20 -13.60
CA LYS A 166 -2.27 20.57 -13.74
C LYS A 166 -0.89 20.63 -14.37
N LYS A 167 0.05 19.83 -13.90
CA LYS A 167 1.42 19.76 -14.41
C LYS A 167 1.47 19.41 -15.89
N LEU A 168 0.71 18.38 -16.29
CA LEU A 168 0.64 17.96 -17.69
C LEU A 168 0.00 19.03 -18.57
N SER A 169 -1.07 19.67 -18.11
CA SER A 169 -1.70 20.78 -18.80
C SER A 169 -0.75 21.96 -18.98
N ASP A 170 -0.08 22.41 -17.92
CA ASP A 170 0.85 23.53 -17.95
C ASP A 170 2.03 23.26 -18.91
N TYR A 171 2.55 22.02 -18.89
CA TYR A 171 3.67 21.63 -19.78
C TYR A 171 3.23 21.52 -21.25
N TYR A 172 2.05 21.02 -21.50
CA TYR A 172 1.50 20.99 -22.85
C TYR A 172 1.30 22.41 -23.40
N GLU A 173 0.75 23.31 -22.61
CA GLU A 173 0.59 24.72 -22.96
C GLU A 173 1.94 25.38 -23.28
N LEU A 174 2.98 25.09 -22.49
CA LEU A 174 4.31 25.58 -22.72
C LEU A 174 4.92 25.00 -24.02
N PHE A 175 4.74 23.70 -24.25
CA PHE A 175 5.19 23.03 -25.46
C PHE A 175 4.54 23.63 -26.71
N ALA A 176 3.20 23.77 -26.72
CA ALA A 176 2.46 24.33 -27.83
C ALA A 176 2.93 25.77 -28.18
N ARG A 177 3.16 26.58 -27.15
CA ARG A 177 3.70 27.95 -27.35
C ARG A 177 5.11 27.95 -27.93
N ARG A 178 5.99 27.04 -27.50
CA ARG A 178 7.39 26.99 -27.96
C ARG A 178 7.54 26.42 -29.37
N THR A 179 6.65 25.50 -29.75
CA THR A 179 6.69 24.87 -31.08
C THR A 179 5.86 25.61 -32.13
N ASN A 180 5.02 26.55 -31.71
CA ASN A 180 4.07 27.25 -32.58
C ASN A 180 3.16 26.30 -33.36
N LEU A 181 2.89 25.11 -32.79
CA LEU A 181 1.98 24.13 -33.40
C LEU A 181 0.53 24.38 -32.99
N PRO A 182 -0.45 23.99 -33.82
CA PRO A 182 -1.84 24.00 -33.43
C PRO A 182 -2.08 23.15 -32.18
N LYS A 183 -2.85 23.67 -31.23
CA LYS A 183 -3.21 22.93 -30.03
C LYS A 183 -4.14 21.77 -30.35
N ARG A 184 -3.85 20.62 -29.77
CA ARG A 184 -4.75 19.45 -29.77
C ARG A 184 -5.70 19.55 -28.57
N ASN A 185 -6.89 19.03 -28.72
CA ASN A 185 -7.82 18.90 -27.59
C ASN A 185 -7.43 17.66 -26.75
N LEU A 186 -6.59 17.85 -25.76
CA LEU A 186 -6.12 16.82 -24.84
C LEU A 186 -6.75 17.01 -23.46
N SER A 187 -7.02 15.91 -22.80
CA SER A 187 -7.50 15.86 -21.43
C SER A 187 -6.67 14.88 -20.61
N TRP A 188 -6.32 15.26 -19.39
CA TRP A 188 -5.53 14.43 -18.45
C TRP A 188 -6.32 14.13 -17.19
N LYS A 189 -7.65 14.13 -17.26
CA LYS A 189 -8.48 13.88 -16.09
C LYS A 189 -8.31 12.45 -15.59
N VAL A 190 -8.14 12.31 -14.27
CA VAL A 190 -8.00 11.05 -13.55
C VAL A 190 -9.07 10.97 -12.46
N ASP A 191 -9.82 9.88 -12.43
CA ASP A 191 -10.80 9.61 -11.39
C ASP A 191 -10.18 8.70 -10.32
N VAL A 192 -10.45 9.01 -9.05
CA VAL A 192 -10.01 8.23 -7.90
C VAL A 192 -11.24 7.59 -7.25
N VAL A 193 -11.23 6.28 -7.16
CA VAL A 193 -12.34 5.50 -6.59
C VAL A 193 -11.80 4.43 -5.65
N SER A 194 -12.59 4.05 -4.64
CA SER A 194 -12.28 2.86 -3.86
C SER A 194 -12.52 1.60 -4.71
N LEU A 195 -11.83 0.50 -4.38
CA LEU A 195 -12.09 -0.78 -5.04
C LEU A 195 -13.54 -1.21 -4.83
N GLU A 196 -14.11 -0.91 -3.67
CA GLU A 196 -15.49 -1.21 -3.34
C GLU A 196 -16.47 -0.49 -4.26
N ASP A 197 -16.26 0.80 -4.50
CA ASP A 197 -17.09 1.61 -5.39
C ASP A 197 -16.90 1.19 -6.86
N TYR A 198 -15.67 0.88 -7.26
CA TYR A 198 -15.35 0.44 -8.62
C TYR A 198 -16.04 -0.88 -8.98
N LEU A 199 -16.06 -1.85 -8.07
CA LEU A 199 -16.61 -3.18 -8.32
C LEU A 199 -18.14 -3.24 -8.15
N GLY A 200 -18.74 -2.26 -7.45
CA GLY A 200 -20.12 -2.38 -7.06
C GLY A 200 -20.37 -3.61 -6.18
N THR A 201 -21.66 -3.96 -5.97
CA THR A 201 -22.05 -5.04 -5.07
C THR A 201 -22.01 -6.44 -5.72
N ARG A 202 -21.86 -6.56 -7.04
CA ARG A 202 -22.03 -7.85 -7.76
C ARG A 202 -20.74 -8.57 -8.16
N ASP A 203 -19.60 -7.89 -8.25
CA ASP A 203 -18.39 -8.47 -8.87
C ASP A 203 -17.22 -8.66 -7.90
N ARG A 204 -17.42 -8.45 -6.61
CA ARG A 204 -16.36 -8.55 -5.58
C ARG A 204 -15.66 -9.91 -5.56
N GLU A 205 -16.40 -11.01 -5.60
CA GLU A 205 -15.80 -12.35 -5.53
C GLU A 205 -15.02 -12.72 -6.79
N ILE A 206 -15.50 -12.29 -7.96
CA ILE A 206 -14.86 -12.60 -9.25
C ILE A 206 -13.57 -11.80 -9.38
N PHE A 207 -13.56 -10.52 -9.01
CA PHE A 207 -12.39 -9.65 -9.12
C PHE A 207 -11.30 -10.02 -8.12
N PHE A 208 -11.64 -10.29 -6.85
CA PHE A 208 -10.68 -10.79 -5.87
C PHE A 208 -10.07 -12.13 -6.28
N SER A 209 -10.86 -13.02 -6.84
CA SER A 209 -10.35 -14.30 -7.34
C SER A 209 -9.45 -14.14 -8.58
N ALA A 210 -9.70 -13.16 -9.44
CA ALA A 210 -8.88 -12.89 -10.63
C ALA A 210 -7.55 -12.20 -10.27
N ILE A 211 -7.57 -11.12 -9.47
CA ILE A 211 -6.34 -10.44 -9.02
C ILE A 211 -5.46 -11.35 -8.16
N LEU A 212 -6.07 -12.10 -7.23
CA LEU A 212 -5.31 -13.05 -6.40
C LEU A 212 -4.74 -14.20 -7.22
N ARG A 213 -5.42 -14.68 -8.28
CA ARG A 213 -4.89 -15.73 -9.14
C ARG A 213 -3.81 -15.25 -10.11
N GLU A 214 -3.93 -14.06 -10.71
CA GLU A 214 -2.98 -13.62 -11.74
C GLU A 214 -1.72 -12.95 -11.20
N ARG A 215 -1.74 -12.30 -10.04
CA ARG A 215 -0.59 -11.50 -9.58
C ARG A 215 -0.15 -11.71 -8.13
N VAL A 216 -1.05 -12.04 -7.24
CA VAL A 216 -0.69 -12.41 -5.86
C VAL A 216 -0.30 -13.89 -5.79
N GLY A 217 -0.85 -14.73 -6.66
CA GLY A 217 -0.56 -16.17 -6.73
C GLY A 217 0.91 -16.49 -6.98
N HIS A 218 1.62 -15.71 -7.79
CA HIS A 218 3.04 -15.95 -8.06
C HIS A 218 4.01 -15.40 -7.01
N HIS A 219 3.56 -14.50 -6.12
CA HIS A 219 4.43 -13.92 -5.08
C HIS A 219 4.01 -14.23 -3.66
N PHE A 220 2.75 -14.56 -3.42
CA PHE A 220 2.21 -14.84 -2.08
C PHE A 220 1.82 -16.31 -1.85
N PHE A 221 1.53 -17.04 -2.92
CA PHE A 221 1.28 -18.49 -2.85
C PHE A 221 2.34 -19.17 -3.71
N GLY A 222 3.51 -19.41 -3.14
CA GLY A 222 4.52 -20.25 -3.77
C GLY A 222 3.88 -21.57 -4.16
N GLU A 223 4.01 -21.97 -5.43
CA GLU A 223 3.62 -23.29 -5.89
C GLU A 223 4.37 -24.33 -5.05
N ASN A 224 3.67 -25.03 -4.19
CA ASN A 224 4.13 -26.30 -3.67
C ASN A 224 3.93 -27.33 -4.78
N SER A 225 4.97 -27.60 -5.54
CA SER A 225 5.15 -28.84 -6.27
C SER A 225 5.92 -29.84 -5.41
#